data_21988ff30bd240b142bad0ad9c87dd18
#
_entry.id   21988ff30bd240b142bad0ad9c87dd18
#
_cell.length_a   1.000
_cell.length_b   1.000
_cell.length_c   1.000
_cell.angle_alpha   90.00
_cell.angle_beta   90.00
_cell.angle_gamma   90.00
#
_symmetry.space_group_name_H-M   'P 1'
#
loop_
_entity.id
_entity.type
_entity.pdbx_description
1 polymer ?
#
loop_
_entity_poly.entity_id
_entity_poly.type
_entity_poly.pdbx_seq_one_letter_code
_entity_poly.pdbx_strand_id
1 'polypeptide(L)'
;MLAQDRKRQWQVTLVKPGVWRIDDYFTASCYLVEGTEKAVLVDTGMGEGDLTGLLAALTRLPVELAVTHPHGDHMYHAERFSRVYLHENDIARLQEAPQQFRNAFSADCQSLPELCPIGEGSRIELGGGVVLEVAELSGHTPDSVVFIDDAHRALYTGDAVGSGYIALMICREEELEQTVSAYREGLEKFKKHLPRVRDYAWLGGHAVQENGCDERHQPDHFSGCSHYFNPIRAEVVLDMKALCEDILSERVTR
;
A
#
# COMPACT_ATOMS: atom_id res chain seq x y z
N MET A 1 30.54 -3.81 -0.41
CA MET A 1 29.38 -4.21 -1.20
C MET A 1 29.13 -3.16 -2.26
N LEU A 2 29.15 -3.52 -3.53
CA LEU A 2 28.94 -2.59 -4.62
C LEU A 2 27.46 -2.17 -4.67
N ALA A 3 27.15 -0.95 -5.12
CA ALA A 3 25.79 -0.43 -5.19
C ALA A 3 24.79 -1.35 -5.94
N GLN A 4 25.29 -2.19 -6.85
CA GLN A 4 24.49 -3.17 -7.58
C GLN A 4 24.01 -4.36 -6.70
N ASP A 5 24.74 -4.71 -5.65
CA ASP A 5 24.32 -5.83 -4.76
C ASP A 5 23.21 -5.39 -3.80
N ARG A 6 23.10 -4.09 -3.52
CA ARG A 6 22.04 -3.56 -2.64
C ARG A 6 20.66 -3.56 -3.30
N LYS A 7 20.59 -3.42 -4.63
CA LYS A 7 19.34 -3.45 -5.39
C LYS A 7 18.63 -4.80 -5.40
N ARG A 8 19.33 -5.86 -5.01
CA ARG A 8 18.83 -7.25 -5.08
C ARG A 8 18.46 -7.85 -3.73
N GLN A 9 18.68 -7.13 -2.65
CA GLN A 9 18.47 -7.68 -1.31
C GLN A 9 17.25 -7.08 -0.66
N TRP A 10 16.27 -7.94 -0.36
CA TRP A 10 15.17 -7.63 0.50
C TRP A 10 15.66 -7.36 1.92
N GLN A 11 15.21 -6.27 2.52
CA GLN A 11 15.42 -6.00 3.93
C GLN A 11 14.19 -6.48 4.70
N VAL A 12 14.40 -7.36 5.67
CA VAL A 12 13.31 -7.93 6.47
C VAL A 12 13.40 -7.41 7.90
N THR A 13 12.29 -6.95 8.41
CA THR A 13 12.15 -6.45 9.79
C THR A 13 10.94 -7.06 10.44
N LEU A 14 11.10 -7.66 11.62
CA LEU A 14 9.97 -8.08 12.46
C LEU A 14 9.34 -6.85 13.08
N VAL A 15 8.14 -6.48 12.64
CA VAL A 15 7.39 -5.33 13.19
C VAL A 15 6.71 -5.71 14.51
N LYS A 16 6.06 -6.86 14.50
CA LYS A 16 5.36 -7.46 15.64
C LYS A 16 5.39 -8.98 15.49
N PRO A 17 5.19 -9.78 16.55
CA PRO A 17 4.99 -11.21 16.39
C PRO A 17 3.89 -11.49 15.36
N GLY A 18 4.21 -12.25 14.31
CA GLY A 18 3.31 -12.55 13.20
C GLY A 18 3.22 -11.48 12.11
N VAL A 19 3.96 -10.37 12.20
CA VAL A 19 3.97 -9.33 11.17
C VAL A 19 5.40 -8.96 10.79
N TRP A 20 5.75 -9.22 9.54
CA TRP A 20 7.04 -8.92 8.97
C TRP A 20 6.91 -7.80 7.94
N ARG A 21 7.79 -6.82 7.98
CA ARG A 21 7.99 -5.85 6.91
C ARG A 21 9.10 -6.31 6.00
N ILE A 22 8.90 -6.21 4.71
CA ILE A 22 9.83 -6.59 3.66
C ILE A 22 9.99 -5.40 2.73
N ASP A 23 11.15 -4.76 2.78
CA ASP A 23 11.48 -3.61 1.93
C ASP A 23 12.31 -4.08 0.74
N ASP A 24 11.96 -3.66 -0.45
CA ASP A 24 12.74 -3.94 -1.66
C ASP A 24 13.84 -2.90 -1.92
N TYR A 25 14.07 -2.02 -0.98
CA TYR A 25 15.08 -0.98 -0.92
C TYR A 25 14.79 0.28 -1.76
N PHE A 26 14.05 0.21 -2.86
CA PHE A 26 13.85 1.38 -3.74
C PHE A 26 12.41 1.76 -4.00
N THR A 27 11.51 0.82 -3.89
CA THR A 27 10.11 1.04 -4.29
C THR A 27 9.18 0.92 -3.10
N ALA A 28 8.65 -0.25 -2.83
CA ALA A 28 7.60 -0.45 -1.85
C ALA A 28 8.04 -1.26 -0.64
N SER A 29 7.34 -1.03 0.46
CA SER A 29 7.34 -1.87 1.64
C SER A 29 6.13 -2.79 1.58
N CYS A 30 6.34 -4.09 1.66
CA CYS A 30 5.29 -5.08 1.76
C CYS A 30 5.29 -5.76 3.13
N TYR A 31 4.17 -6.39 3.51
CA TYR A 31 3.99 -6.91 4.86
C TYR A 31 3.47 -8.33 4.83
N LEU A 32 4.23 -9.28 5.39
CA LEU A 32 3.76 -10.64 5.61
C LEU A 32 3.03 -10.70 6.95
N VAL A 33 1.75 -11.06 6.91
CA VAL A 33 0.88 -11.20 8.08
C VAL A 33 0.51 -12.66 8.26
N GLU A 34 0.79 -13.23 9.42
CA GLU A 34 0.55 -14.63 9.72
C GLU A 34 -0.71 -14.82 10.56
N GLY A 35 -1.55 -15.77 10.15
CA GLY A 35 -2.58 -16.36 10.98
C GLY A 35 -2.15 -17.73 11.48
N THR A 36 -3.12 -18.63 11.70
CA THR A 36 -2.84 -20.05 12.05
C THR A 36 -3.07 -21.00 10.88
N GLU A 37 -3.77 -20.58 9.83
CA GLU A 37 -4.14 -21.41 8.68
C GLU A 37 -3.41 -20.98 7.41
N LYS A 38 -3.22 -19.69 7.24
CA LYS A 38 -2.49 -19.09 6.14
C LYS A 38 -1.84 -17.78 6.55
N ALA A 39 -0.94 -17.31 5.71
CA ALA A 39 -0.40 -15.96 5.76
C ALA A 39 -0.86 -15.17 4.53
N VAL A 40 -0.87 -13.86 4.65
CA VAL A 40 -1.11 -12.94 3.54
C VAL A 40 0.08 -12.00 3.43
N LEU A 41 0.59 -11.86 2.21
CA LEU A 41 1.49 -10.77 1.87
C LEU A 41 0.64 -9.59 1.43
N VAL A 42 0.80 -8.43 2.05
CA VAL A 42 0.22 -7.17 1.62
C VAL A 42 1.22 -6.47 0.72
N ASP A 43 0.88 -6.30 -0.56
CA ASP A 43 1.73 -5.79 -1.65
C ASP A 43 2.98 -6.64 -1.93
N THR A 44 3.74 -6.35 -3.00
CA THR A 44 4.86 -7.21 -3.42
C THR A 44 6.20 -6.50 -3.55
N GLY A 45 6.22 -5.18 -3.72
CA GLY A 45 7.41 -4.50 -4.24
C GLY A 45 7.73 -4.88 -5.70
N MET A 46 8.83 -4.36 -6.21
CA MET A 46 9.40 -4.65 -7.54
C MET A 46 10.83 -5.22 -7.44
N GLY A 47 11.28 -5.60 -6.25
CA GLY A 47 12.67 -6.03 -6.02
C GLY A 47 13.06 -7.21 -6.89
N GLU A 48 14.28 -7.15 -7.41
CA GLU A 48 14.90 -8.25 -8.15
C GLU A 48 15.41 -9.31 -7.17
N GLY A 49 14.59 -10.26 -6.82
CA GLY A 49 15.00 -11.32 -5.90
C GLY A 49 14.01 -12.47 -5.87
N ASP A 50 14.39 -13.52 -5.19
CA ASP A 50 13.49 -14.65 -4.95
C ASP A 50 12.55 -14.32 -3.78
N LEU A 51 11.48 -13.56 -4.05
CA LEU A 51 10.44 -13.25 -3.07
C LEU A 51 9.81 -14.52 -2.51
N THR A 52 9.55 -15.52 -3.36
CA THR A 52 8.92 -16.78 -2.95
C THR A 52 9.82 -17.56 -1.97
N GLY A 53 11.11 -17.65 -2.28
CA GLY A 53 12.09 -18.28 -1.38
C GLY A 53 12.25 -17.53 -0.06
N LEU A 54 12.20 -16.20 -0.10
CA LEU A 54 12.20 -15.38 1.12
C LEU A 54 10.96 -15.66 1.99
N LEU A 55 9.77 -15.66 1.39
CA LEU A 55 8.52 -15.96 2.13
C LEU A 55 8.55 -17.36 2.73
N ALA A 56 9.05 -18.37 2.00
CA ALA A 56 9.20 -19.73 2.49
C ALA A 56 10.23 -19.87 3.65
N ALA A 57 11.17 -18.93 3.75
CA ALA A 57 12.09 -18.87 4.88
C ALA A 57 11.47 -18.21 6.13
N LEU A 58 10.48 -17.32 5.95
CA LEU A 58 9.82 -16.61 7.04
C LEU A 58 8.65 -17.40 7.62
N THR A 59 7.86 -18.09 6.78
CA THR A 59 6.69 -18.84 7.22
C THR A 59 6.59 -20.22 6.58
N ARG A 60 5.89 -21.14 7.26
CA ARG A 60 5.52 -22.47 6.72
C ARG A 60 4.08 -22.52 6.22
N LEU A 61 3.33 -21.46 6.43
CA LEU A 61 1.95 -21.36 6.00
C LEU A 61 1.85 -21.10 4.49
N PRO A 62 0.77 -21.51 3.84
CA PRO A 62 0.48 -21.05 2.48
C PRO A 62 0.31 -19.53 2.48
N VAL A 63 0.92 -18.87 1.49
CA VAL A 63 0.89 -17.40 1.38
C VAL A 63 0.01 -17.01 0.21
N GLU A 64 -0.98 -16.16 0.47
CA GLU A 64 -1.81 -15.48 -0.52
C GLU A 64 -1.40 -14.00 -0.59
N LEU A 65 -1.78 -13.29 -1.65
CA LEU A 65 -1.47 -11.88 -1.83
C LEU A 65 -2.73 -11.02 -1.63
N ALA A 66 -2.59 -9.90 -0.93
CA ALA A 66 -3.59 -8.84 -0.89
C ALA A 66 -2.95 -7.54 -1.38
N VAL A 67 -3.57 -6.87 -2.34
CA VAL A 67 -3.04 -5.68 -3.01
C VAL A 67 -3.81 -4.46 -2.56
N THR A 68 -3.09 -3.43 -2.11
CA THR A 68 -3.69 -2.16 -1.69
C THR A 68 -4.20 -1.36 -2.87
N HIS A 69 -3.49 -1.40 -4.00
CA HIS A 69 -3.85 -0.74 -5.26
C HIS A 69 -2.99 -1.27 -6.43
N PRO A 70 -3.42 -1.14 -7.70
CA PRO A 70 -2.82 -1.85 -8.82
C PRO A 70 -1.62 -1.12 -9.46
N HIS A 71 -0.78 -0.42 -8.71
CA HIS A 71 0.49 0.08 -9.22
C HIS A 71 1.54 -1.03 -9.26
N GLY A 72 2.54 -0.88 -10.16
CA GLY A 72 3.53 -1.90 -10.40
C GLY A 72 4.34 -2.28 -9.17
N ASP A 73 4.70 -1.32 -8.36
CA ASP A 73 5.46 -1.54 -7.13
C ASP A 73 4.64 -2.16 -5.97
N HIS A 74 3.34 -2.37 -6.17
CA HIS A 74 2.46 -3.06 -5.22
C HIS A 74 1.97 -4.43 -5.70
N MET A 75 1.98 -4.69 -7.02
CA MET A 75 1.51 -5.97 -7.56
C MET A 75 2.45 -6.63 -8.58
N TYR A 76 3.69 -6.18 -8.69
CA TYR A 76 4.65 -6.64 -9.70
C TYR A 76 4.87 -8.15 -9.72
N HIS A 77 4.86 -8.79 -8.56
CA HIS A 77 5.06 -10.24 -8.41
C HIS A 77 3.76 -11.02 -8.18
N ALA A 78 2.59 -10.44 -8.52
CA ALA A 78 1.29 -11.05 -8.26
C ALA A 78 1.13 -12.43 -8.91
N GLU A 79 1.75 -12.66 -10.07
CA GLU A 79 1.70 -13.96 -10.79
C GLU A 79 2.33 -15.12 -10.01
N ARG A 80 3.09 -14.83 -8.95
CA ARG A 80 3.76 -15.85 -8.11
C ARG A 80 2.83 -16.43 -7.04
N PHE A 81 1.64 -15.87 -6.88
CA PHE A 81 0.66 -16.29 -5.89
C PHE A 81 -0.49 -17.02 -6.56
N SER A 82 -1.03 -18.04 -5.90
CA SER A 82 -2.19 -18.77 -6.39
C SER A 82 -3.47 -17.95 -6.32
N ARG A 83 -3.55 -17.05 -5.34
CA ARG A 83 -4.72 -16.21 -5.05
C ARG A 83 -4.30 -14.80 -4.73
N VAL A 84 -4.99 -13.83 -5.34
CA VAL A 84 -4.75 -12.39 -5.16
C VAL A 84 -6.06 -11.69 -4.85
N TYR A 85 -6.12 -11.05 -3.70
CA TYR A 85 -7.21 -10.16 -3.31
C TYR A 85 -6.94 -8.77 -3.89
N LEU A 86 -7.88 -8.27 -4.68
CA LEU A 86 -7.80 -6.97 -5.35
C LEU A 86 -9.19 -6.33 -5.36
N HIS A 87 -9.26 -5.00 -5.32
CA HIS A 87 -10.54 -4.31 -5.37
C HIS A 87 -11.36 -4.70 -6.62
N GLU A 88 -12.66 -4.92 -6.45
CA GLU A 88 -13.54 -5.45 -7.51
C GLU A 88 -13.52 -4.59 -8.78
N ASN A 89 -13.47 -3.26 -8.64
CA ASN A 89 -13.39 -2.35 -9.77
C ASN A 89 -12.03 -2.43 -10.47
N ASP A 90 -10.93 -2.67 -9.74
CA ASP A 90 -9.61 -2.89 -10.34
C ASP A 90 -9.57 -4.19 -11.14
N ILE A 91 -10.21 -5.24 -10.62
CA ILE A 91 -10.37 -6.50 -11.36
C ILE A 91 -11.15 -6.26 -12.66
N ALA A 92 -12.26 -5.52 -12.61
CA ALA A 92 -13.05 -5.18 -13.79
C ALA A 92 -12.21 -4.40 -14.81
N ARG A 93 -11.49 -3.36 -14.39
CA ARG A 93 -10.60 -2.58 -15.25
C ARG A 93 -9.48 -3.43 -15.87
N LEU A 94 -8.91 -4.33 -15.09
CA LEU A 94 -7.84 -5.23 -15.55
C LEU A 94 -8.35 -6.19 -16.63
N GLN A 95 -9.59 -6.66 -16.51
CA GLN A 95 -10.24 -7.52 -17.50
C GLN A 95 -10.62 -6.76 -18.77
N GLU A 96 -11.12 -5.53 -18.64
CA GLU A 96 -11.55 -4.70 -19.77
C GLU A 96 -10.37 -4.11 -20.56
N ALA A 97 -9.31 -3.70 -19.87
CA ALA A 97 -8.17 -3.01 -20.47
C ALA A 97 -6.82 -3.54 -19.95
N PRO A 98 -6.49 -4.83 -20.15
CA PRO A 98 -5.29 -5.46 -19.60
C PRO A 98 -3.99 -4.77 -20.03
N GLN A 99 -3.99 -4.08 -21.15
CA GLN A 99 -2.80 -3.35 -21.65
C GLN A 99 -2.41 -2.17 -20.75
N GLN A 100 -3.35 -1.58 -20.02
CA GLN A 100 -3.08 -0.47 -19.09
C GLN A 100 -2.30 -0.95 -17.87
N PHE A 101 -2.44 -2.22 -17.52
CA PHE A 101 -1.79 -2.85 -16.37
C PHE A 101 -0.52 -3.64 -16.73
N ARG A 102 -0.06 -3.55 -17.99
CA ARG A 102 1.10 -4.33 -18.44
C ARG A 102 2.35 -4.08 -17.61
N ASN A 103 2.55 -2.84 -17.15
CA ASN A 103 3.70 -2.46 -16.34
C ASN A 103 3.50 -2.75 -14.84
N ALA A 104 2.29 -3.17 -14.45
CA ALA A 104 2.01 -3.57 -13.07
C ALA A 104 2.46 -5.00 -12.76
N PHE A 105 2.82 -5.78 -13.78
CA PHE A 105 3.28 -7.15 -13.64
C PHE A 105 4.71 -7.31 -14.15
N SER A 106 5.39 -8.34 -13.66
CA SER A 106 6.71 -8.69 -14.17
C SER A 106 6.66 -9.02 -15.67
N ALA A 107 7.77 -8.82 -16.36
CA ALA A 107 7.87 -9.12 -17.79
C ALA A 107 7.65 -10.62 -18.11
N ASP A 108 7.83 -11.48 -17.11
CA ASP A 108 7.69 -12.94 -17.21
C ASP A 108 6.28 -13.43 -16.90
N CYS A 109 5.34 -12.52 -16.54
CA CYS A 109 3.96 -12.87 -16.24
C CYS A 109 3.26 -13.46 -17.47
N GLN A 110 2.98 -14.76 -17.45
CA GLN A 110 2.30 -15.47 -18.53
C GLN A 110 0.80 -15.65 -18.30
N SER A 111 0.38 -15.65 -17.04
CA SER A 111 -1.01 -15.82 -16.65
C SER A 111 -1.29 -15.14 -15.33
N LEU A 112 -2.49 -14.61 -15.18
CA LEU A 112 -2.94 -14.05 -13.91
C LEU A 112 -3.37 -15.16 -12.96
N PRO A 113 -3.16 -14.99 -11.65
CA PRO A 113 -3.67 -15.92 -10.61
C PRO A 113 -5.20 -15.83 -10.48
N GLU A 114 -5.76 -16.59 -9.55
CA GLU A 114 -7.15 -16.42 -9.13
C GLU A 114 -7.32 -15.05 -8.49
N LEU A 115 -8.10 -14.17 -9.11
CA LEU A 115 -8.42 -12.84 -8.59
C LEU A 115 -9.66 -12.94 -7.69
N CYS A 116 -9.49 -12.56 -6.42
CA CYS A 116 -10.54 -12.57 -5.40
C CYS A 116 -11.01 -11.13 -5.16
N PRO A 117 -12.26 -10.78 -5.53
CA PRO A 117 -12.75 -9.42 -5.36
C PRO A 117 -12.90 -9.05 -3.89
N ILE A 118 -12.45 -7.84 -3.56
CA ILE A 118 -12.63 -7.21 -2.25
C ILE A 118 -13.18 -5.78 -2.44
N GLY A 119 -13.76 -5.24 -1.38
CA GLY A 119 -14.25 -3.86 -1.28
C GLY A 119 -14.53 -3.53 0.18
N GLU A 120 -15.15 -2.40 0.45
CA GLU A 120 -15.44 -1.92 1.81
C GLU A 120 -16.08 -3.01 2.69
N GLY A 121 -15.49 -3.27 3.83
CA GLY A 121 -15.96 -4.25 4.81
C GLY A 121 -15.68 -5.71 4.47
N SER A 122 -15.03 -6.01 3.34
CA SER A 122 -14.57 -7.37 3.03
C SER A 122 -13.58 -7.86 4.09
N ARG A 123 -13.54 -9.16 4.31
CA ARG A 123 -12.73 -9.78 5.36
C ARG A 123 -11.91 -10.93 4.78
N ILE A 124 -10.62 -10.91 5.02
CA ILE A 124 -9.69 -12.00 4.67
C ILE A 124 -9.31 -12.71 5.96
N GLU A 125 -9.88 -13.89 6.17
CA GLU A 125 -9.63 -14.71 7.37
C GLU A 125 -8.30 -15.46 7.22
N LEU A 126 -7.41 -15.35 8.21
CA LEU A 126 -6.10 -16.02 8.21
C LEU A 126 -6.03 -17.19 9.22
N GLY A 127 -7.08 -17.38 10.00
CA GLY A 127 -7.12 -18.35 11.11
C GLY A 127 -6.59 -17.77 12.42
N GLY A 128 -6.93 -18.41 13.54
CA GLY A 128 -6.50 -17.97 14.86
C GLY A 128 -7.08 -16.63 15.34
N GLY A 129 -8.14 -16.14 14.70
CA GLY A 129 -8.73 -14.83 14.98
C GLY A 129 -8.04 -13.67 14.26
N VAL A 130 -7.04 -13.95 13.41
CA VAL A 130 -6.41 -12.94 12.56
C VAL A 130 -7.25 -12.71 11.32
N VAL A 131 -7.65 -11.46 11.11
CA VAL A 131 -8.50 -11.04 9.99
C VAL A 131 -7.97 -9.71 9.44
N LEU A 132 -7.80 -9.62 8.15
CA LEU A 132 -7.62 -8.35 7.46
C LEU A 132 -8.98 -7.85 6.98
N GLU A 133 -9.48 -6.78 7.59
CA GLU A 133 -10.70 -6.10 7.18
C GLU A 133 -10.32 -5.00 6.18
N VAL A 134 -11.08 -4.91 5.10
CA VAL A 134 -10.85 -3.92 4.03
C VAL A 134 -11.61 -2.64 4.34
N ALA A 135 -10.91 -1.52 4.27
CA ALA A 135 -11.50 -0.18 4.27
C ALA A 135 -11.08 0.56 2.99
N GLU A 136 -12.04 1.11 2.26
CA GLU A 136 -11.75 1.91 1.08
C GLU A 136 -11.21 3.29 1.46
N LEU A 137 -10.15 3.71 0.77
CA LEU A 137 -9.61 5.04 0.86
C LEU A 137 -9.16 5.51 -0.53
N SER A 138 -10.13 5.94 -1.32
CA SER A 138 -9.91 6.48 -2.67
C SER A 138 -9.07 7.75 -2.63
N GLY A 139 -8.27 7.96 -3.65
CA GLY A 139 -7.49 9.20 -3.82
C GLY A 139 -6.19 8.99 -4.56
N HIS A 140 -5.28 8.20 -4.05
CA HIS A 140 -4.06 7.82 -4.75
C HIS A 140 -4.39 7.04 -6.03
N THR A 141 -5.25 6.04 -5.90
CA THR A 141 -6.04 5.48 -7.02
C THR A 141 -7.53 5.56 -6.68
N PRO A 142 -8.42 5.44 -7.67
CA PRO A 142 -9.87 5.49 -7.42
C PRO A 142 -10.35 4.45 -6.41
N ASP A 143 -9.71 3.29 -6.36
CA ASP A 143 -10.15 2.13 -5.59
C ASP A 143 -9.07 1.60 -4.64
N SER A 144 -8.18 2.50 -4.17
CA SER A 144 -7.20 2.16 -3.12
C SER A 144 -7.89 1.67 -1.86
N VAL A 145 -7.34 0.63 -1.25
CA VAL A 145 -7.81 0.07 0.01
C VAL A 145 -6.73 0.08 1.08
N VAL A 146 -7.20 0.05 2.32
CA VAL A 146 -6.39 -0.09 3.54
C VAL A 146 -6.83 -1.38 4.22
N PHE A 147 -5.89 -2.17 4.72
CA PHE A 147 -6.20 -3.36 5.50
C PHE A 147 -6.07 -3.08 6.99
N ILE A 148 -7.14 -3.36 7.74
CA ILE A 148 -7.20 -3.19 9.21
C ILE A 148 -7.03 -4.56 9.85
N ASP A 149 -6.04 -4.68 10.75
CA ASP A 149 -5.69 -5.88 11.48
C ASP A 149 -5.82 -5.62 13.00
N ASP A 150 -6.94 -6.00 13.56
CA ASP A 150 -7.19 -5.83 15.00
C ASP A 150 -6.32 -6.75 15.86
N ALA A 151 -6.05 -7.96 15.36
CA ALA A 151 -5.29 -8.95 16.14
C ALA A 151 -3.86 -8.44 16.42
N HIS A 152 -3.23 -7.83 15.42
CA HIS A 152 -1.90 -7.26 15.57
C HIS A 152 -1.93 -5.76 15.87
N ARG A 153 -3.11 -5.11 15.93
CA ARG A 153 -3.25 -3.66 16.08
C ARG A 153 -2.38 -2.93 15.04
N ALA A 154 -2.58 -3.28 13.78
CA ALA A 154 -1.85 -2.75 12.63
C ALA A 154 -2.80 -2.28 11.53
N LEU A 155 -2.35 -1.34 10.73
CA LEU A 155 -3.03 -0.79 9.58
C LEU A 155 -2.05 -0.75 8.41
N TYR A 156 -2.39 -1.39 7.31
CA TYR A 156 -1.57 -1.41 6.10
C TYR A 156 -2.19 -0.46 5.10
N THR A 157 -1.57 0.71 4.91
CA THR A 157 -2.18 1.82 4.19
C THR A 157 -1.84 1.86 2.70
N GLY A 158 -0.85 1.09 2.25
CA GLY A 158 -0.31 1.29 0.92
C GLY A 158 0.04 2.77 0.72
N ASP A 159 -0.32 3.33 -0.41
CA ASP A 159 -0.10 4.73 -0.76
C ASP A 159 -1.31 5.64 -0.48
N ALA A 160 -2.39 5.06 0.06
CA ALA A 160 -3.61 5.81 0.30
C ALA A 160 -3.45 6.90 1.37
N VAL A 161 -2.57 6.70 2.36
CA VAL A 161 -2.27 7.67 3.42
C VAL A 161 -0.76 7.77 3.59
N GLY A 162 -0.25 8.95 3.72
CA GLY A 162 1.16 9.19 3.94
C GLY A 162 1.55 10.61 3.58
N SER A 163 2.76 10.80 3.08
CA SER A 163 3.15 12.12 2.58
C SER A 163 2.28 12.51 1.38
N GLY A 164 1.84 13.76 1.34
CA GLY A 164 1.05 14.28 0.22
C GLY A 164 1.72 14.13 -1.14
N TYR A 165 3.01 14.01 -1.16
CA TYR A 165 3.79 13.76 -2.36
C TYR A 165 3.41 12.42 -3.02
N ILE A 166 3.35 11.33 -2.26
CA ILE A 166 3.01 10.02 -2.81
C ILE A 166 1.52 9.95 -3.14
N ALA A 167 0.67 10.43 -2.24
CA ALA A 167 -0.78 10.31 -2.42
C ALA A 167 -1.33 11.03 -3.68
N LEU A 168 -0.67 12.11 -4.14
CA LEU A 168 -1.12 12.93 -5.28
C LEU A 168 -0.14 12.95 -6.46
N MET A 169 0.90 12.14 -6.44
CA MET A 169 2.02 12.19 -7.37
C MET A 169 1.65 11.92 -8.83
N ILE A 170 0.62 11.13 -9.09
CA ILE A 170 0.24 10.68 -10.42
C ILE A 170 -1.03 11.40 -10.89
N CYS A 171 -1.02 12.73 -10.82
CA CYS A 171 -2.15 13.55 -11.23
C CYS A 171 -1.70 14.58 -12.27
N ARG A 172 -2.38 14.62 -13.42
CA ARG A 172 -2.17 15.69 -14.38
C ARG A 172 -2.84 16.98 -13.90
N GLU A 173 -2.34 18.14 -14.32
CA GLU A 173 -2.84 19.43 -13.87
C GLU A 173 -4.35 19.61 -14.12
N GLU A 174 -4.84 19.15 -15.27
CA GLU A 174 -6.24 19.20 -15.65
C GLU A 174 -7.14 18.29 -14.80
N GLU A 175 -6.57 17.26 -14.16
CA GLU A 175 -7.28 16.30 -13.32
C GLU A 175 -7.19 16.64 -11.81
N LEU A 176 -6.35 17.61 -11.46
CA LEU A 176 -5.98 17.89 -10.07
C LEU A 176 -7.20 18.16 -9.19
N GLU A 177 -8.14 19.00 -9.63
CA GLU A 177 -9.34 19.33 -8.85
C GLU A 177 -10.20 18.10 -8.57
N GLN A 178 -10.41 17.27 -9.59
CA GLN A 178 -11.17 16.03 -9.46
C GLN A 178 -10.45 15.04 -8.53
N THR A 179 -9.13 14.88 -8.70
CA THR A 179 -8.32 13.97 -7.88
C THR A 179 -8.29 14.40 -6.42
N VAL A 180 -8.04 15.69 -6.15
CA VAL A 180 -8.03 16.24 -4.78
C VAL A 180 -9.39 16.12 -4.12
N SER A 181 -10.48 16.37 -4.89
CA SER A 181 -11.85 16.21 -4.38
C SER A 181 -12.15 14.76 -4.01
N ALA A 182 -11.78 13.81 -4.87
CA ALA A 182 -11.96 12.38 -4.61
C ALA A 182 -11.16 11.93 -3.37
N TYR A 183 -9.93 12.40 -3.24
CA TYR A 183 -9.09 12.09 -2.08
C TYR A 183 -9.69 12.67 -0.78
N ARG A 184 -10.10 13.92 -0.79
CA ARG A 184 -10.81 14.55 0.36
C ARG A 184 -12.03 13.73 0.78
N GLU A 185 -12.83 13.24 -0.18
CA GLU A 185 -14.00 12.41 0.10
C GLU A 185 -13.62 11.04 0.66
N GLY A 186 -12.58 10.42 0.12
CA GLY A 186 -12.02 9.17 0.64
C GLY A 186 -11.57 9.31 2.09
N LEU A 187 -10.81 10.37 2.40
CA LEU A 187 -10.37 10.68 3.77
C LEU A 187 -11.56 10.93 4.71
N GLU A 188 -12.60 11.66 4.25
CA GLU A 188 -13.79 11.89 5.05
C GLU A 188 -14.54 10.58 5.37
N LYS A 189 -14.69 9.69 4.40
CA LYS A 189 -15.30 8.37 4.60
C LYS A 189 -14.47 7.52 5.57
N PHE A 190 -13.15 7.56 5.42
CA PHE A 190 -12.23 6.77 6.26
C PHE A 190 -12.23 7.22 7.73
N LYS A 191 -12.57 8.47 8.04
CA LYS A 191 -12.63 9.01 9.41
C LYS A 191 -13.44 8.16 10.38
N LYS A 192 -14.45 7.42 9.90
CA LYS A 192 -15.25 6.51 10.76
C LYS A 192 -14.39 5.43 11.44
N HIS A 193 -13.26 5.07 10.85
CA HIS A 193 -12.35 4.05 11.40
C HIS A 193 -11.36 4.61 12.42
N LEU A 194 -11.08 5.94 12.42
CA LEU A 194 -10.07 6.56 13.29
C LEU A 194 -10.21 6.25 14.77
N PRO A 195 -11.41 6.24 15.39
CA PRO A 195 -11.56 5.90 16.81
C PRO A 195 -11.05 4.50 17.14
N ARG A 196 -11.15 3.54 16.19
CA ARG A 196 -10.71 2.16 16.33
C ARG A 196 -9.20 2.03 16.14
N VAL A 197 -8.66 2.68 15.10
CA VAL A 197 -7.30 2.45 14.63
C VAL A 197 -6.28 3.50 15.09
N ARG A 198 -6.70 4.47 15.91
CA ARG A 198 -5.86 5.60 16.33
C ARG A 198 -4.53 5.18 16.92
N ASP A 199 -4.55 4.15 17.76
CA ASP A 199 -3.38 3.66 18.50
C ASP A 199 -2.77 2.41 17.83
N TYR A 200 -3.09 2.14 16.55
CA TYR A 200 -2.49 1.04 15.81
C TYR A 200 -1.14 1.47 15.23
N ALA A 201 -0.33 0.50 14.85
CA ALA A 201 0.83 0.76 14.01
C ALA A 201 0.33 1.04 12.59
N TRP A 202 0.60 2.22 12.08
CA TRP A 202 0.29 2.61 10.71
C TRP A 202 1.48 2.29 9.82
N LEU A 203 1.29 1.41 8.86
CA LEU A 203 2.33 0.81 8.04
C LEU A 203 2.07 1.18 6.58
N GLY A 204 2.92 2.03 6.03
CA GLY A 204 2.78 2.60 4.68
C GLY A 204 3.36 1.72 3.59
N GLY A 205 3.00 2.00 2.35
CA GLY A 205 3.52 1.32 1.16
C GLY A 205 4.97 1.66 0.83
N HIS A 206 5.54 2.72 1.43
CA HIS A 206 6.93 3.12 1.23
C HIS A 206 7.56 3.58 2.54
N ALA A 207 8.86 3.28 2.72
CA ALA A 207 9.60 3.70 3.91
C ALA A 207 9.58 5.22 4.12
N VAL A 208 9.58 5.99 3.03
CA VAL A 208 9.52 7.45 3.04
C VAL A 208 8.20 7.98 3.61
N GLN A 209 7.09 7.25 3.47
CA GLN A 209 5.81 7.64 4.07
C GLN A 209 5.83 7.61 5.58
N GLU A 210 6.56 6.66 6.17
CA GLU A 210 6.58 6.46 7.62
C GLU A 210 7.46 7.48 8.35
N ASN A 211 8.59 7.82 7.77
CA ASN A 211 9.63 8.58 8.44
C ASN A 211 9.84 10.00 7.89
N GLY A 212 9.13 10.34 6.82
CA GLY A 212 9.25 11.62 6.14
C GLY A 212 10.56 11.76 5.36
N CYS A 213 11.69 11.49 5.97
CA CYS A 213 13.00 11.38 5.34
C CYS A 213 13.67 10.13 5.85
N ASP A 214 13.84 9.15 5.01
CA ASP A 214 14.66 8.00 5.32
C ASP A 214 16.09 8.28 4.82
N GLU A 215 17.06 8.32 5.73
CA GLU A 215 18.48 8.47 5.39
C GLU A 215 18.98 7.39 4.41
N ARG A 216 18.28 6.27 4.32
CA ARG A 216 18.58 5.17 3.39
C ARG A 216 18.18 5.48 1.95
N HIS A 217 17.16 6.30 1.76
CA HIS A 217 16.60 6.67 0.46
C HIS A 217 17.00 8.08 0.05
N GLN A 218 18.08 8.51 0.60
CA GLN A 218 18.64 9.83 0.46
C GLN A 218 18.32 10.60 -0.80
N PRO A 219 18.47 11.71 -0.60
CA PRO A 219 17.80 12.96 -0.36
C PRO A 219 17.86 13.86 -1.56
N ASP A 220 18.38 13.41 -2.70
CA ASP A 220 18.61 14.30 -3.84
C ASP A 220 17.29 14.81 -4.46
N HIS A 221 16.20 14.12 -4.18
CA HIS A 221 14.86 14.52 -4.61
C HIS A 221 13.99 15.08 -3.48
N PHE A 222 14.41 14.90 -2.23
CA PHE A 222 13.63 15.26 -1.05
C PHE A 222 14.43 16.12 -0.07
N SER A 223 15.37 16.87 -0.60
CA SER A 223 16.23 17.77 0.18
C SER A 223 15.46 18.92 0.82
N GLY A 224 14.76 18.62 1.78
CA GLY A 224 13.98 19.46 2.61
C GLY A 224 12.89 18.60 3.13
N CYS A 225 13.18 17.85 4.21
CA CYS A 225 12.13 17.27 5.03
C CYS A 225 11.14 18.37 5.30
N SER A 226 10.17 18.48 4.42
CA SER A 226 9.13 19.45 4.64
C SER A 226 8.30 18.93 5.80
N HIS A 227 7.74 19.83 6.58
CA HIS A 227 6.77 19.51 7.60
C HIS A 227 5.55 18.71 7.08
N TYR A 228 5.44 18.48 5.77
CA TYR A 228 4.44 17.63 5.14
C TYR A 228 4.76 16.13 5.22
N PHE A 229 5.97 15.75 5.61
CA PHE A 229 6.38 14.38 5.79
C PHE A 229 6.31 14.03 7.29
N ASN A 230 5.14 13.78 7.79
CA ASN A 230 4.98 13.29 9.14
C ASN A 230 4.94 11.75 9.14
N PRO A 231 5.40 11.11 10.22
CA PRO A 231 5.14 9.67 10.41
C PRO A 231 3.67 9.38 10.22
N ILE A 232 3.35 8.28 9.56
CA ILE A 232 1.95 7.91 9.33
C ILE A 232 1.29 7.62 10.68
N ARG A 233 0.18 8.29 10.93
CA ARG A 233 -0.63 8.18 12.14
C ARG A 233 -2.03 8.71 11.87
N ALA A 234 -2.95 8.50 12.79
CA ALA A 234 -4.35 8.87 12.61
C ALA A 234 -4.56 10.35 12.28
N GLU A 235 -3.74 11.25 12.84
CA GLU A 235 -3.80 12.69 12.60
C GLU A 235 -3.52 13.07 11.14
N VAL A 236 -2.69 12.28 10.44
CA VAL A 236 -2.36 12.53 9.01
C VAL A 236 -3.61 12.51 8.14
N VAL A 237 -4.61 11.71 8.46
CA VAL A 237 -5.89 11.69 7.73
C VAL A 237 -6.58 13.06 7.80
N LEU A 238 -6.54 13.71 8.96
CA LEU A 238 -7.16 15.03 9.16
C LEU A 238 -6.31 16.13 8.51
N ASP A 239 -4.98 16.04 8.65
CA ASP A 239 -4.04 17.01 8.07
C ASP A 239 -4.12 16.97 6.53
N MET A 240 -4.15 15.78 5.94
CA MET A 240 -4.28 15.61 4.48
C MET A 240 -5.64 16.11 3.97
N LYS A 241 -6.71 15.88 4.75
CA LYS A 241 -8.03 16.41 4.40
C LYS A 241 -8.03 17.94 4.41
N ALA A 242 -7.45 18.56 5.43
CA ALA A 242 -7.32 20.03 5.49
C ALA A 242 -6.51 20.57 4.31
N LEU A 243 -5.40 19.93 3.97
CA LEU A 243 -4.59 20.27 2.79
C LEU A 243 -5.42 20.22 1.49
N CYS A 244 -6.25 19.18 1.32
CA CYS A 244 -7.14 19.10 0.17
C CYS A 244 -8.12 20.26 0.11
N GLU A 245 -8.69 20.66 1.26
CA GLU A 245 -9.61 21.80 1.37
C GLU A 245 -8.92 23.12 1.00
N ASP A 246 -7.69 23.34 1.46
CA ASP A 246 -6.89 24.51 1.12
C ASP A 246 -6.60 24.59 -0.40
N ILE A 247 -6.14 23.48 -1.00
CA ILE A 247 -5.89 23.41 -2.45
C ILE A 247 -7.14 23.74 -3.27
N LEU A 248 -8.29 23.17 -2.88
CA LEU A 248 -9.54 23.40 -3.59
C LEU A 248 -10.02 24.85 -3.41
N SER A 249 -9.86 25.44 -2.23
CA SER A 249 -10.26 26.83 -1.96
C SER A 249 -9.46 27.85 -2.76
N GLU A 250 -8.16 27.65 -2.91
CA GLU A 250 -7.27 28.53 -3.68
C GLU A 250 -7.61 28.52 -5.19
N ARG A 251 -8.10 27.40 -5.73
CA ARG A 251 -8.51 27.28 -7.14
C ARG A 251 -9.84 27.95 -7.44
N VAL A 252 -10.74 27.98 -6.48
CA VAL A 252 -12.05 28.67 -6.65
C VAL A 252 -11.89 30.20 -6.66
N THR A 253 -10.78 30.71 -6.13
CA THR A 253 -10.51 32.16 -6.04
C THR A 253 -9.67 32.70 -7.19
N ARG A 254 -9.25 31.88 -8.14
CA ARG A 254 -8.51 32.23 -9.38
C ARG A 254 -9.39 32.08 -10.60
#